data_90c70a67e6fd1f38cb778d02816461df
#
_entry.id   90c70a67e6fd1f38cb778d02816461df
#
_cell.length_a   1.000
_cell.length_b   1.000
_cell.length_c   1.000
_cell.angle_alpha   90.00
_cell.angle_beta   90.00
_cell.angle_gamma   90.00
#
_symmetry.space_group_name_H-M   'P 1'
#
loop_
_entity.id
_entity.type
_entity.pdbx_description
1 polymer ?
#
loop_
_entity_poly.entity_id
_entity_poly.type
_entity_poly.pdbx_seq_one_letter_code
_entity_poly.pdbx_strand_id
1 'polypeptide(L)' 'MSFYKNPEEMYKARAKRFKEDGDSHWAMAKSGDGGFHYEKAKKCYDESKKNENKAKEVRGKRW' A
#
# COMPACT_ATOMS: atom_id res chain seq x y z
N MET A 1 8.32 12.45 16.52
CA MET A 1 6.92 12.90 16.47
C MET A 1 6.16 12.11 15.43
N SER A 2 5.03 11.57 15.81
CA SER A 2 4.22 10.78 14.89
C SER A 2 3.21 11.67 14.15
N PHE A 3 3.09 11.52 12.84
CA PHE A 3 2.08 12.21 12.04
C PHE A 3 0.71 11.55 12.15
N TYR A 4 0.64 10.39 12.78
CA TYR A 4 -0.57 9.60 12.88
C TYR A 4 -0.98 9.48 14.33
N LYS A 5 -2.28 9.52 14.59
CA LYS A 5 -2.84 9.43 15.94
C LYS A 5 -2.60 8.07 16.58
N ASN A 6 -2.60 7.03 15.78
CA ASN A 6 -2.46 5.66 16.25
C ASN A 6 -1.87 4.76 15.16
N PRO A 7 -1.44 3.54 15.50
CA PRO A 7 -0.87 2.64 14.51
C PRO A 7 -1.81 2.28 13.37
N GLU A 8 -3.10 2.18 13.66
CA GLU A 8 -4.10 1.84 12.65
C GLU A 8 -4.11 2.88 11.51
N GLU A 9 -4.11 4.16 11.85
CA GLU A 9 -4.07 5.23 10.84
C GLU A 9 -2.81 5.16 10.00
N MET A 10 -1.68 4.87 10.63
CA MET A 10 -0.42 4.75 9.92
C MET A 10 -0.45 3.63 8.89
N TYR A 11 -0.92 2.45 9.29
CA TYR A 11 -0.98 1.32 8.37
C TYR A 11 -2.01 1.52 7.26
N LYS A 12 -3.13 2.17 7.55
CA LYS A 12 -4.12 2.52 6.53
C LYS A 12 -3.54 3.48 5.49
N ALA A 13 -2.80 4.48 5.93
CA ALA A 13 -2.15 5.43 5.04
C ALA A 13 -1.11 4.75 4.15
N ARG A 14 -0.33 3.84 4.72
CA ARG A 14 0.65 3.07 3.96
C ARG A 14 -0.01 2.17 2.92
N ALA A 15 -1.09 1.51 3.32
CA ALA A 15 -1.85 0.64 2.41
C ALA A 15 -2.39 1.43 1.22
N LYS A 16 -2.94 2.60 1.47
CA LYS A 16 -3.45 3.48 0.42
C LYS A 16 -2.35 3.89 -0.55
N ARG A 17 -1.18 4.25 -0.01
CA ARG A 17 -0.04 4.68 -0.81
C ARG A 17 0.45 3.56 -1.72
N PHE A 18 0.60 2.36 -1.19
CA PHE A 18 1.01 1.21 -2.00
C PHE A 18 -0.01 0.88 -3.07
N LYS A 19 -1.29 1.00 -2.76
CA LYS A 19 -2.35 0.76 -3.73
C LYS A 19 -2.26 1.77 -4.88
N GLU A 20 -2.07 3.04 -4.57
CA GLU A 20 -1.92 4.09 -5.59
C GLU A 20 -0.69 3.85 -6.45
N ASP A 21 0.42 3.47 -5.84
CA ASP A 21 1.65 3.13 -6.58
C ASP A 21 1.42 1.91 -7.47
N GLY A 22 0.72 0.90 -6.96
CA GLY A 22 0.37 -0.28 -7.74
C GLY A 22 -0.49 0.08 -8.95
N ASP A 23 -1.46 0.94 -8.76
CA ASP A 23 -2.32 1.42 -9.85
C ASP A 23 -1.52 2.17 -10.91
N SER A 24 -0.54 2.98 -10.50
CA SER A 24 0.35 3.69 -11.41
C SER A 24 1.19 2.72 -12.24
N HIS A 25 1.80 1.73 -11.61
CA HIS A 25 2.59 0.73 -12.33
C HIS A 25 1.73 -0.10 -13.27
N TRP A 26 0.53 -0.43 -12.85
CA TRP A 26 -0.41 -1.16 -13.70
C TRP A 26 -0.76 -0.39 -14.95
N ALA A 27 -1.04 0.91 -14.82
CA ALA A 27 -1.34 1.79 -15.93
C ALA A 27 -0.16 1.90 -16.89
N MET A 28 1.07 2.01 -16.35
CA MET A 28 2.28 2.06 -17.19
C MET A 28 2.48 0.76 -17.95
N ALA A 29 2.24 -0.38 -17.31
CA ALA A 29 2.35 -1.67 -17.97
C ALA A 29 1.35 -1.80 -19.12
N LYS A 30 0.12 -1.35 -18.92
CA LYS A 30 -0.90 -1.37 -19.97
C LYS A 30 -0.57 -0.46 -21.14
N SER A 31 0.12 0.64 -20.90
CA SER A 31 0.51 1.56 -21.96
C SER A 31 1.75 1.11 -22.73
N GLY A 32 2.32 -0.04 -22.39
CA GLY A 32 3.44 -0.62 -23.11
C GLY A 32 4.82 -0.23 -22.63
N ASP A 33 4.91 0.37 -21.45
CA ASP A 33 6.19 0.83 -20.90
C ASP A 33 7.06 -0.30 -20.31
N GLY A 34 6.63 -1.54 -20.46
CA GLY A 34 7.43 -2.69 -20.08
C GLY A 34 6.73 -3.61 -19.09
N GLY A 35 6.95 -4.91 -19.27
CA GLY A 35 6.33 -5.95 -18.46
C GLY A 35 6.75 -5.92 -16.99
N PHE A 36 7.91 -5.34 -16.67
CA PHE A 36 8.38 -5.27 -15.30
C PHE A 36 7.48 -4.43 -14.39
N HIS A 37 6.67 -3.54 -14.97
CA HIS A 37 5.70 -2.77 -14.19
C HIS A 37 4.59 -3.66 -13.60
N TYR A 38 4.25 -4.76 -14.26
CA TYR A 38 3.28 -5.71 -13.70
C TYR A 38 3.79 -6.33 -12.41
N GLU A 39 5.07 -6.69 -12.37
CA GLU A 39 5.67 -7.25 -11.16
C GLU A 39 5.71 -6.21 -10.04
N LYS A 40 6.05 -4.98 -10.36
CA LYS A 40 6.06 -3.89 -9.39
C LYS A 40 4.67 -3.60 -8.87
N ALA A 41 3.67 -3.58 -9.75
CA ALA A 41 2.28 -3.39 -9.36
C ALA A 41 1.84 -4.50 -8.39
N LYS A 42 2.17 -5.74 -8.70
CA LYS A 42 1.84 -6.89 -7.85
C LYS A 42 2.47 -6.75 -6.48
N LYS A 43 3.75 -6.37 -6.41
CA LYS A 43 4.43 -6.14 -5.12
C LYS A 43 3.77 -5.03 -4.33
N CYS A 44 3.40 -3.94 -4.99
CA CYS A 44 2.72 -2.82 -4.33
C CYS A 44 1.36 -3.27 -3.76
N TYR A 45 0.60 -4.05 -4.52
CA TYR A 45 -0.68 -4.57 -4.04
C TYR A 45 -0.50 -5.53 -2.87
N ASP A 46 0.53 -6.38 -2.91
CA ASP A 46 0.84 -7.28 -1.80
C ASP A 46 1.20 -6.49 -0.54
N GLU A 47 2.02 -5.46 -0.67
CA GLU A 47 2.38 -4.60 0.46
C GLU A 47 1.17 -3.84 0.98
N SER A 48 0.30 -3.36 0.09
CA SER A 48 -0.95 -2.71 0.48
C SER A 48 -1.80 -3.65 1.33
N LYS A 49 -1.95 -4.89 0.89
CA LYS A 49 -2.73 -5.89 1.61
C LYS A 49 -2.12 -6.21 2.97
N LYS A 50 -0.80 -6.33 3.04
CA LYS A 50 -0.10 -6.55 4.32
C LYS A 50 -0.37 -5.42 5.29
N ASN A 51 -0.32 -4.18 4.82
CA ASN A 51 -0.59 -3.03 5.67
C ASN A 51 -2.05 -2.95 6.09
N GLU A 52 -2.98 -3.33 5.22
CA GLU A 52 -4.40 -3.42 5.58
C GLU A 52 -4.61 -4.45 6.70
N ASN A 53 -3.98 -5.62 6.58
CA ASN A 53 -4.07 -6.65 7.60
C ASN A 53 -3.44 -6.18 8.91
N LYS A 54 -2.32 -5.48 8.83
CA LYS A 54 -1.66 -4.92 10.01
C LYS A 54 -2.53 -3.87 10.68
N ALA A 55 -3.22 -3.05 9.90
CA ALA A 55 -4.17 -2.07 10.44
C ALA A 55 -5.28 -2.75 11.23
N LYS A 56 -5.78 -3.88 10.73
CA LYS A 56 -6.80 -4.66 11.45
C LYS A 56 -6.26 -5.24 12.75
N GLU A 57 -5.02 -5.73 12.75
CA GLU A 57 -4.39 -6.27 13.95
C GLU A 57 -4.22 -5.24 15.05
N VAL A 58 -3.91 -4.00 14.68
CA VAL A 58 -3.66 -2.92 15.65
C VAL A 58 -4.87 -2.03 15.88
N ARG A 59 -6.02 -2.45 15.40
CA ARG A 59 -7.27 -1.68 15.55
C ARG A 59 -7.54 -1.39 17.01
N GLY A 60 -7.76 -0.11 17.33
CA GLY A 60 -8.01 0.32 18.70
C GLY A 60 -6.79 0.41 19.59
N LYS A 61 -5.63 0.03 19.10
CA LYS A 61 -4.38 0.14 19.87
C LYS A 61 -3.80 1.54 19.74
N ARG A 62 -3.02 1.91 20.74
CA ARG A 62 -2.30 3.20 20.77
C ARG A 62 -0.80 2.95 20.63
N TRP A 63 -0.11 4.02 20.33
CA TRP A 63 1.36 3.99 20.31
C TRP A 63 1.94 3.55 21.65
#